data_1b2aa916abaeaf6d47e14b39c012f3e8
#
_entry.id   1b2aa916abaeaf6d47e14b39c012f3e8
#
_cell.length_a   1.000
_cell.length_b   1.000
_cell.length_c   1.000
_cell.angle_alpha   90.00
_cell.angle_beta   90.00
_cell.angle_gamma   90.00
#
_symmetry.space_group_name_H-M   'P 1'
#
loop_
_entity.id
_entity.type
_entity.pdbx_description
1 polymer ?
#
loop_
_entity_poly.entity_id
_entity_poly.type
_entity_poly.pdbx_seq_one_letter_code
_entity_poly.pdbx_strand_id
1 'polypeptide(L)'
;TLTQDDLTDLTRVSHVIASWPLHVVDETERDCPDTVAKIEAAMRALPSTPALVVVDHLLKLRAVGRHEKAHQGPAEVVSSLVSLGKRTGATMLVLCHIGRAMSGTSGLYRRPRVEDIAGGDGMVRDADGIIVLHREDKYPTTKENGENPLIAGHVDLLAPKLRGVEDNTFGRMRFRGEVQRFEAFEGRNEERGNAAE
;
A
#
# COMPACT_ATOMS: atom_id res chain seq x y z
N THR A 1 -12.09 15.38 -26.33
CA THR A 1 -13.49 15.87 -26.09
C THR A 1 -14.30 14.65 -25.77
N LEU A 2 -15.08 14.67 -24.66
CA LEU A 2 -15.99 13.57 -24.29
C LEU A 2 -17.15 13.52 -25.28
N THR A 3 -17.53 12.32 -25.66
CA THR A 3 -18.71 12.04 -26.49
C THR A 3 -19.98 11.95 -25.61
N GLN A 4 -21.16 11.93 -26.24
CA GLN A 4 -22.42 11.72 -25.52
C GLN A 4 -22.49 10.34 -24.85
N ASP A 5 -21.89 9.33 -25.47
CA ASP A 5 -21.81 7.99 -24.91
C ASP A 5 -20.91 7.95 -23.68
N ASP A 6 -19.76 8.66 -23.72
CA ASP A 6 -18.88 8.78 -22.56
C ASP A 6 -19.61 9.44 -21.38
N LEU A 7 -20.42 10.47 -21.62
CA LEU A 7 -21.19 11.14 -20.56
C LEU A 7 -22.26 10.21 -19.96
N THR A 8 -22.91 9.41 -20.80
CA THR A 8 -23.90 8.42 -20.37
C THR A 8 -23.24 7.35 -19.49
N ASP A 9 -22.07 6.85 -19.91
CA ASP A 9 -21.30 5.86 -19.14
C ASP A 9 -20.79 6.45 -17.81
N LEU A 10 -20.30 7.68 -17.81
CA LEU A 10 -19.88 8.36 -16.57
C LEU A 10 -21.05 8.50 -15.59
N THR A 11 -22.23 8.88 -16.07
CA THR A 11 -23.42 9.01 -15.23
C THR A 11 -23.80 7.65 -14.64
N ARG A 12 -23.83 6.60 -15.45
CA ARG A 12 -24.13 5.25 -15.00
C ARG A 12 -23.15 4.76 -13.93
N VAL A 13 -21.84 4.94 -14.17
CA VAL A 13 -20.79 4.54 -13.21
C VAL A 13 -20.88 5.34 -11.92
N SER A 14 -21.17 6.65 -11.99
CA SER A 14 -21.36 7.49 -10.81
C SER A 14 -22.50 6.99 -9.91
N HIS A 15 -23.63 6.58 -10.50
CA HIS A 15 -24.73 5.98 -9.74
C HIS A 15 -24.34 4.66 -9.08
N VAL A 16 -23.56 3.82 -9.77
CA VAL A 16 -23.06 2.56 -9.20
C VAL A 16 -22.15 2.85 -8.00
N ILE A 17 -21.20 3.76 -8.13
CA ILE A 17 -20.28 4.12 -7.05
C ILE A 17 -21.05 4.74 -5.86
N ALA A 18 -22.04 5.59 -6.15
CA ALA A 18 -22.85 6.21 -5.11
C ALA A 18 -23.70 5.20 -4.31
N SER A 19 -23.95 4.01 -4.87
CA SER A 19 -24.64 2.93 -4.16
C SER A 19 -23.73 2.09 -3.26
N TRP A 20 -22.42 2.25 -3.35
CA TRP A 20 -21.47 1.51 -2.52
C TRP A 20 -21.46 2.08 -1.09
N PRO A 21 -21.21 1.23 -0.07
CA PRO A 21 -20.98 1.69 1.29
C PRO A 21 -19.55 2.26 1.43
N LEU A 22 -19.25 3.25 0.57
CA LEU A 22 -17.95 3.91 0.50
C LEU A 22 -18.08 5.33 1.03
N HIS A 23 -17.27 5.66 2.03
CA HIS A 23 -17.17 7.00 2.59
C HIS A 23 -15.76 7.53 2.33
N VAL A 24 -15.66 8.63 1.61
CA VAL A 24 -14.38 9.29 1.32
C VAL A 24 -14.26 10.51 2.21
N VAL A 25 -13.18 10.58 2.97
CA VAL A 25 -12.83 11.74 3.80
C VAL A 25 -11.58 12.35 3.18
N ASP A 26 -11.76 13.55 2.59
CA ASP A 26 -10.64 14.33 2.04
C ASP A 26 -10.22 15.38 3.08
N GLU A 27 -9.19 15.08 3.82
CA GLU A 27 -8.61 15.95 4.82
C GLU A 27 -7.40 16.68 4.24
N THR A 28 -7.63 17.88 3.77
CA THR A 28 -6.57 18.77 3.24
C THR A 28 -5.90 19.60 4.33
N GLU A 29 -6.48 19.70 5.51
CA GLU A 29 -5.93 20.48 6.62
C GLU A 29 -4.69 19.79 7.21
N ARG A 30 -3.53 20.32 6.83
CA ARG A 30 -2.21 19.83 7.27
C ARG A 30 -1.90 20.07 8.74
N ASP A 31 -2.69 20.88 9.42
CA ASP A 31 -2.37 21.39 10.76
C ASP A 31 -3.14 20.69 11.89
N CYS A 32 -3.80 19.57 11.61
CA CYS A 32 -4.46 18.82 12.66
C CYS A 32 -3.44 17.97 13.44
N PRO A 33 -3.30 18.21 14.74
CA PRO A 33 -2.29 17.52 15.56
C PRO A 33 -2.60 16.03 15.75
N ASP A 34 -3.86 15.59 15.62
CA ASP A 34 -4.27 14.21 15.84
C ASP A 34 -5.13 13.68 14.69
N THR A 35 -4.46 13.18 13.66
CA THR A 35 -5.14 12.62 12.49
C THR A 35 -5.88 11.32 12.81
N VAL A 36 -5.38 10.54 13.80
CA VAL A 36 -6.03 9.27 14.19
C VAL A 36 -7.35 9.54 14.91
N ALA A 37 -7.42 10.58 15.77
CA ALA A 37 -8.66 11.00 16.40
C ALA A 37 -9.72 11.46 15.38
N LYS A 38 -9.30 12.11 14.29
CA LYS A 38 -10.20 12.47 13.19
C LYS A 38 -10.71 11.23 12.45
N ILE A 39 -9.87 10.25 12.17
CA ILE A 39 -10.31 8.98 11.59
C ILE A 39 -11.34 8.32 12.51
N GLU A 40 -11.09 8.26 13.80
CA GLU A 40 -12.02 7.69 14.78
C GLU A 40 -13.34 8.48 14.82
N ALA A 41 -13.29 9.81 14.81
CA ALA A 41 -14.47 10.64 14.78
C ALA A 41 -15.31 10.43 13.49
N ALA A 42 -14.65 10.34 12.33
CA ALA A 42 -15.30 10.02 11.07
C ALA A 42 -15.96 8.63 11.11
N MET A 43 -15.28 7.62 11.65
CA MET A 43 -15.85 6.28 11.82
C MET A 43 -17.08 6.27 12.72
N ARG A 44 -17.07 7.04 13.81
CA ARG A 44 -18.23 7.16 14.73
C ARG A 44 -19.44 7.87 14.11
N ALA A 45 -19.20 8.73 13.13
CA ALA A 45 -20.28 9.43 12.41
C ALA A 45 -21.01 8.54 11.41
N LEU A 46 -20.46 7.36 11.08
CA LEU A 46 -21.08 6.41 10.17
C LEU A 46 -22.22 5.64 10.85
N PRO A 47 -23.21 5.17 10.09
CA PRO A 47 -24.32 4.38 10.63
C PRO A 47 -23.89 3.03 11.21
N SER A 48 -22.72 2.53 10.81
CA SER A 48 -22.10 1.31 11.34
C SER A 48 -20.58 1.42 11.28
N THR A 49 -19.89 0.65 12.10
CA THR A 49 -18.41 0.54 12.04
C THR A 49 -17.99 0.00 10.67
N PRO A 50 -17.08 0.67 9.95
CA PRO A 50 -16.59 0.19 8.67
C PRO A 50 -15.76 -1.09 8.86
N ALA A 51 -15.90 -2.06 7.93
CA ALA A 51 -15.09 -3.28 7.93
C ALA A 51 -13.63 -3.00 7.54
N LEU A 52 -13.42 -1.99 6.70
CA LEU A 52 -12.10 -1.59 6.19
C LEU A 52 -11.95 -0.07 6.24
N VAL A 53 -10.82 0.38 6.75
CA VAL A 53 -10.39 1.78 6.69
C VAL A 53 -9.11 1.85 5.87
N VAL A 54 -9.13 2.60 4.78
CA VAL A 54 -7.96 2.81 3.91
C VAL A 54 -7.36 4.18 4.18
N VAL A 55 -6.08 4.22 4.46
CA VAL A 55 -5.31 5.45 4.68
C VAL A 55 -4.33 5.66 3.53
N ASP A 56 -4.59 6.65 2.69
CA ASP A 56 -3.73 7.02 1.55
C ASP A 56 -3.17 8.43 1.75
N HIS A 57 -1.95 8.58 2.21
CA HIS A 57 -1.00 7.59 2.68
C HIS A 57 -0.43 8.01 4.05
N LEU A 58 0.30 7.10 4.71
CA LEU A 58 0.81 7.28 6.07
C LEU A 58 1.54 8.60 6.32
N LEU A 59 2.40 9.04 5.40
CA LEU A 59 3.19 10.27 5.57
C LEU A 59 2.36 11.56 5.54
N LYS A 60 1.07 11.47 5.23
CA LYS A 60 0.11 12.58 5.37
C LYS A 60 -0.42 12.70 6.80
N LEU A 61 -0.36 11.63 7.57
CA LEU A 61 -0.79 11.64 8.95
C LEU A 61 0.29 12.23 9.86
N ARG A 62 -0.14 12.90 10.91
CA ARG A 62 0.74 13.46 11.93
C ARG A 62 0.42 12.85 13.29
N ALA A 63 1.46 12.53 14.04
CA ALA A 63 1.33 12.18 15.45
C ALA A 63 1.30 13.46 16.31
N VAL A 64 0.64 13.36 17.45
CA VAL A 64 0.59 14.45 18.44
C VAL A 64 1.97 14.57 19.10
N GLY A 65 2.54 15.77 19.13
CA GLY A 65 3.75 16.08 19.87
C GLY A 65 4.97 16.45 19.02
N ARG A 66 6.05 16.85 19.70
CA ARG A 66 7.37 17.08 19.07
C ARG A 66 8.16 15.77 19.10
N HIS A 67 8.53 15.28 17.94
CA HIS A 67 9.37 14.10 17.82
C HIS A 67 10.82 14.49 17.62
N GLU A 68 11.72 13.91 18.41
CA GLU A 68 13.17 14.16 18.31
C GLU A 68 13.76 13.56 17.04
N LYS A 69 13.12 12.50 16.49
CA LYS A 69 13.55 11.81 15.27
C LYS A 69 12.40 11.69 14.29
N ALA A 70 12.69 11.91 13.00
CA ALA A 70 11.71 11.85 11.92
C ALA A 70 10.94 10.52 11.80
N HIS A 71 11.48 9.43 12.35
CA HIS A 71 10.86 8.09 12.27
C HIS A 71 9.90 7.77 13.42
N GLN A 72 9.92 8.56 14.52
CA GLN A 72 9.05 8.31 15.69
C GLN A 72 7.59 8.60 15.37
N GLY A 73 7.31 9.70 14.66
CA GLY A 73 5.95 10.09 14.30
C GLY A 73 5.18 9.02 13.52
N PRO A 74 5.71 8.49 12.41
CA PRO A 74 5.04 7.43 11.65
C PRO A 74 4.79 6.14 12.45
N ALA A 75 5.73 5.73 13.31
CA ALA A 75 5.57 4.53 14.14
C ALA A 75 4.44 4.69 15.17
N GLU A 76 4.33 5.87 15.80
CA GLU A 76 3.26 6.18 16.76
C GLU A 76 1.89 6.22 16.07
N VAL A 77 1.81 6.79 14.86
CA VAL A 77 0.59 6.78 14.07
C VAL A 77 0.15 5.35 13.78
N VAL A 78 1.05 4.48 13.33
CA VAL A 78 0.73 3.07 13.05
C VAL A 78 0.27 2.35 14.32
N SER A 79 0.96 2.52 15.44
CA SER A 79 0.57 1.93 16.72
C SER A 79 -0.83 2.39 17.16
N SER A 80 -1.15 3.66 16.96
CA SER A 80 -2.47 4.22 17.25
C SER A 80 -3.56 3.67 16.32
N LEU A 81 -3.27 3.51 15.03
CA LEU A 81 -4.18 2.88 14.05
C LEU A 81 -4.42 1.40 14.37
N VAL A 82 -3.38 0.65 14.76
CA VAL A 82 -3.52 -0.74 15.22
C VAL A 82 -4.43 -0.80 16.45
N SER A 83 -4.25 0.10 17.41
CA SER A 83 -5.10 0.19 18.59
C SER A 83 -6.54 0.53 18.24
N LEU A 84 -6.76 1.46 17.30
CA LEU A 84 -8.09 1.82 16.80
C LEU A 84 -8.75 0.62 16.12
N GLY A 85 -8.05 -0.09 15.24
CA GLY A 85 -8.56 -1.29 14.60
C GLY A 85 -9.00 -2.35 15.59
N LYS A 86 -8.17 -2.63 16.63
CA LYS A 86 -8.50 -3.60 17.69
C LYS A 86 -9.74 -3.20 18.49
N ARG A 87 -9.89 -1.90 18.79
CA ARG A 87 -11.06 -1.43 19.57
C ARG A 87 -12.36 -1.47 18.77
N THR A 88 -12.29 -1.23 17.47
CA THR A 88 -13.45 -1.10 16.58
C THR A 88 -13.78 -2.38 15.82
N GLY A 89 -12.83 -3.31 15.70
CA GLY A 89 -12.96 -4.49 14.84
C GLY A 89 -12.73 -4.20 13.36
N ALA A 90 -12.36 -2.96 12.98
CA ALA A 90 -12.09 -2.60 11.60
C ALA A 90 -10.68 -3.01 11.18
N THR A 91 -10.54 -3.45 9.93
CA THR A 91 -9.23 -3.66 9.30
C THR A 91 -8.64 -2.32 8.86
N MET A 92 -7.39 -2.05 9.24
CA MET A 92 -6.66 -0.85 8.82
C MET A 92 -5.71 -1.20 7.67
N LEU A 93 -5.96 -0.66 6.47
CA LEU A 93 -5.06 -0.74 5.33
C LEU A 93 -4.35 0.58 5.14
N VAL A 94 -3.06 0.60 5.41
CA VAL A 94 -2.26 1.83 5.38
C VAL A 94 -1.27 1.77 4.22
N LEU A 95 -1.40 2.71 3.29
CA LEU A 95 -0.46 2.83 2.19
C LEU A 95 0.78 3.59 2.67
N CYS A 96 1.95 3.08 2.26
CA CYS A 96 3.23 3.69 2.60
C CYS A 96 4.16 3.68 1.39
N HIS A 97 5.03 4.67 1.30
CA HIS A 97 6.06 4.70 0.28
C HIS A 97 7.27 3.85 0.67
N ILE A 98 7.92 3.27 -0.34
CA ILE A 98 9.25 2.70 -0.19
C ILE A 98 10.28 3.84 -0.23
N GLY A 99 11.24 3.83 0.68
CA GLY A 99 12.29 4.82 0.75
C GLY A 99 13.22 4.76 -0.47
N ARG A 100 14.01 5.82 -0.67
CA ARG A 100 14.91 5.97 -1.84
C ARG A 100 16.11 5.02 -1.87
N ALA A 101 16.35 4.27 -0.81
CA ALA A 101 17.57 3.46 -0.63
C ALA A 101 17.56 2.10 -1.38
N MET A 102 16.79 1.98 -2.48
CA MET A 102 16.76 0.73 -3.26
C MET A 102 17.97 0.53 -4.19
N SER A 103 18.79 1.55 -4.38
CA SER A 103 20.06 1.40 -5.07
C SER A 103 21.13 0.92 -4.07
N GLY A 104 21.60 -0.30 -4.24
CA GLY A 104 22.80 -0.79 -3.52
C GLY A 104 24.02 0.07 -3.84
N THR A 105 25.12 -0.11 -3.08
CA THR A 105 26.43 0.54 -3.29
C THR A 105 26.99 0.36 -4.72
N SER A 106 26.48 -0.61 -5.46
CA SER A 106 26.81 -0.89 -6.87
C SER A 106 25.94 -0.16 -7.89
N GLY A 107 24.98 0.68 -7.46
CA GLY A 107 24.01 1.30 -8.37
C GLY A 107 22.97 0.32 -8.94
N LEU A 108 22.96 -0.92 -8.45
CA LEU A 108 22.07 -1.97 -8.90
C LEU A 108 20.73 -1.89 -8.17
N TYR A 109 19.62 -1.92 -8.91
CA TYR A 109 18.31 -2.04 -8.33
C TYR A 109 18.10 -3.46 -7.81
N ARG A 110 17.61 -3.57 -6.58
CA ARG A 110 17.19 -4.81 -5.96
C ARG A 110 15.70 -4.80 -5.64
N ARG A 111 15.13 -5.96 -5.43
CA ARG A 111 13.78 -6.07 -4.91
C ARG A 111 13.65 -5.36 -3.56
N PRO A 112 12.53 -4.66 -3.32
CA PRO A 112 12.30 -3.99 -2.05
C PRO A 112 12.23 -4.99 -0.90
N ARG A 113 12.77 -4.57 0.24
CA ARG A 113 12.75 -5.31 1.49
C ARG A 113 11.97 -4.52 2.55
N VAL A 114 11.71 -5.18 3.66
CA VAL A 114 11.01 -4.56 4.80
C VAL A 114 11.74 -3.31 5.31
N GLU A 115 13.08 -3.33 5.29
CA GLU A 115 13.93 -2.23 5.73
C GLU A 115 13.82 -0.98 4.83
N ASP A 116 13.30 -1.13 3.61
CA ASP A 116 13.14 -0.03 2.66
C ASP A 116 11.85 0.79 2.90
N ILE A 117 10.98 0.33 3.80
CA ILE A 117 9.73 1.02 4.10
C ILE A 117 10.02 2.35 4.79
N ALA A 118 9.48 3.43 4.22
CA ALA A 118 9.66 4.75 4.78
C ALA A 118 8.92 4.88 6.12
N GLY A 119 9.66 5.05 7.21
CA GLY A 119 9.10 5.21 8.56
C GLY A 119 9.72 4.30 9.62
N GLY A 120 10.57 3.36 9.21
CA GLY A 120 11.45 2.60 10.09
C GLY A 120 10.83 1.36 10.74
N ASP A 121 11.66 0.68 11.55
CA ASP A 121 11.40 -0.64 12.13
C ASP A 121 10.16 -0.71 13.04
N GLY A 122 9.79 0.42 13.68
CA GLY A 122 8.63 0.47 14.56
C GLY A 122 7.32 0.13 13.85
N MET A 123 7.13 0.65 12.63
CA MET A 123 5.93 0.36 11.83
C MET A 123 5.87 -1.10 11.41
N VAL A 124 7.02 -1.62 10.98
CA VAL A 124 7.15 -3.02 10.56
C VAL A 124 6.79 -3.97 11.71
N ARG A 125 7.23 -3.63 12.93
CA ARG A 125 6.95 -4.45 14.11
C ARG A 125 5.46 -4.51 14.44
N ASP A 126 4.75 -3.39 14.36
CA ASP A 126 3.37 -3.28 14.83
C ASP A 126 2.35 -3.76 13.78
N ALA A 127 2.69 -3.76 12.49
CA ALA A 127 1.83 -4.27 11.42
C ALA A 127 1.60 -5.79 11.54
N ASP A 128 0.37 -6.24 11.30
CA ASP A 128 0.03 -7.68 11.24
C ASP A 128 0.42 -8.31 9.91
N GLY A 129 0.43 -7.52 8.85
CA GLY A 129 0.89 -7.92 7.52
C GLY A 129 1.51 -6.76 6.76
N ILE A 130 2.44 -7.08 5.88
CA ILE A 130 3.09 -6.14 4.97
C ILE A 130 3.07 -6.75 3.58
N ILE A 131 2.50 -6.00 2.63
CA ILE A 131 2.49 -6.37 1.22
C ILE A 131 3.22 -5.28 0.45
N VAL A 132 4.21 -5.69 -0.33
CA VAL A 132 4.99 -4.80 -1.17
C VAL A 132 4.63 -5.07 -2.63
N LEU A 133 4.25 -4.02 -3.35
CA LEU A 133 4.05 -4.05 -4.79
C LEU A 133 5.35 -3.67 -5.48
N HIS A 134 5.88 -4.54 -6.32
CA HIS A 134 7.12 -4.30 -7.06
C HIS A 134 6.91 -4.43 -8.56
N ARG A 135 7.32 -3.40 -9.30
CA ARG A 135 7.29 -3.37 -10.75
C ARG A 135 8.70 -3.32 -11.29
N GLU A 136 9.23 -4.48 -11.66
CA GLU A 136 10.59 -4.61 -12.17
C GLU A 136 10.78 -3.84 -13.49
N ASP A 137 9.73 -3.76 -14.32
CA ASP A 137 9.73 -3.03 -15.59
C ASP A 137 9.96 -1.51 -15.45
N LYS A 138 9.87 -0.97 -14.25
CA LYS A 138 10.09 0.46 -13.96
C LYS A 138 11.52 0.80 -13.54
N TYR A 139 12.36 -0.21 -13.34
CA TYR A 139 13.73 -0.03 -12.89
C TYR A 139 14.71 -0.48 -13.97
N PRO A 140 15.82 0.25 -14.18
CA PRO A 140 16.86 -0.19 -15.11
C PRO A 140 17.44 -1.51 -14.61
N THR A 141 17.39 -2.52 -15.46
CA THR A 141 18.02 -3.81 -15.19
C THR A 141 19.51 -3.69 -15.32
N THR A 142 20.22 -4.27 -14.39
CA THR A 142 21.63 -4.55 -14.55
C THR A 142 21.80 -5.74 -15.50
N LYS A 143 22.57 -5.52 -16.53
CA LYS A 143 22.86 -6.50 -17.57
C LYS A 143 23.71 -7.67 -17.11
N GLU A 144 23.96 -7.86 -15.82
CA GLU A 144 24.87 -8.91 -15.36
C GLU A 144 24.29 -10.34 -15.41
N ASN A 145 22.96 -10.48 -15.44
CA ASN A 145 22.32 -11.79 -15.58
C ASN A 145 21.45 -11.89 -16.83
N GLY A 146 21.87 -11.37 -17.91
CA GLY A 146 21.53 -11.64 -19.32
C GLY A 146 20.11 -12.03 -19.74
N GLU A 147 19.24 -12.47 -18.86
CA GLU A 147 17.97 -13.10 -19.18
C GLU A 147 16.92 -12.85 -18.10
N ASN A 148 16.47 -11.61 -17.97
CA ASN A 148 15.15 -11.46 -17.41
C ASN A 148 14.32 -10.66 -18.41
N PRO A 149 13.47 -11.30 -19.23
CA PRO A 149 12.54 -10.58 -20.05
C PRO A 149 11.60 -9.86 -19.10
N LEU A 150 11.85 -8.58 -18.91
CA LEU A 150 10.93 -7.69 -18.21
C LEU A 150 9.60 -7.77 -18.92
N ILE A 151 8.69 -8.53 -18.36
CA ILE A 151 7.35 -8.62 -18.87
C ILE A 151 6.67 -7.32 -18.47
N ALA A 152 6.54 -6.41 -19.43
CA ALA A 152 5.93 -5.11 -19.21
C ALA A 152 4.55 -5.24 -18.57
N GLY A 153 4.30 -4.43 -17.53
CA GLY A 153 3.05 -4.41 -16.79
C GLY A 153 2.90 -5.49 -15.73
N HIS A 154 3.90 -6.35 -15.50
CA HIS A 154 3.83 -7.29 -14.38
C HIS A 154 4.13 -6.60 -13.05
N VAL A 155 3.41 -7.03 -12.02
CA VAL A 155 3.57 -6.56 -10.65
C VAL A 155 3.75 -7.76 -9.75
N ASP A 156 4.88 -7.82 -9.10
CA ASP A 156 5.15 -8.80 -8.05
C ASP A 156 4.53 -8.34 -6.73
N LEU A 157 3.81 -9.24 -6.09
CA LEU A 157 3.25 -9.10 -4.75
C LEU A 157 4.17 -9.84 -3.79
N LEU A 158 4.95 -9.09 -3.04
CA LEU A 158 5.83 -9.64 -2.03
C LEU A 158 5.15 -9.47 -0.68
N ALA A 159 5.05 -10.53 0.11
CA ALA A 159 4.52 -10.49 1.47
C ALA A 159 5.64 -10.86 2.48
N PRO A 160 6.54 -9.92 2.76
CA PRO A 160 7.69 -10.17 3.63
C PRO A 160 7.29 -10.34 5.10
N LYS A 161 6.06 -10.04 5.46
CA LYS A 161 5.47 -10.29 6.76
C LYS A 161 3.98 -10.54 6.65
N LEU A 162 3.53 -11.71 7.10
CA LEU A 162 2.12 -12.04 7.32
C LEU A 162 2.01 -12.90 8.57
N ARG A 163 1.29 -12.43 9.59
CA ARG A 163 1.05 -13.25 10.78
C ARG A 163 0.24 -14.48 10.45
N GLY A 164 0.72 -15.67 10.84
CA GLY A 164 0.03 -16.94 10.62
C GLY A 164 0.23 -17.56 9.23
N VAL A 165 1.10 -17.01 8.41
CA VAL A 165 1.49 -17.54 7.10
C VAL A 165 3.01 -17.55 7.02
N GLU A 166 3.59 -18.46 6.23
CA GLU A 166 5.02 -18.44 5.97
C GLU A 166 5.44 -17.11 5.34
N ASP A 167 6.54 -16.53 5.83
CA ASP A 167 7.11 -15.31 5.29
C ASP A 167 7.54 -15.49 3.82
N ASN A 168 7.56 -14.39 3.07
CA ASN A 168 7.93 -14.35 1.66
C ASN A 168 6.96 -15.03 0.69
N THR A 169 5.65 -15.06 1.03
CA THR A 169 4.64 -15.42 0.04
C THR A 169 4.76 -14.50 -1.18
N PHE A 170 4.84 -15.10 -2.35
CA PHE A 170 4.98 -14.41 -3.61
C PHE A 170 3.74 -14.62 -4.48
N GLY A 171 3.27 -13.53 -5.07
CA GLY A 171 2.22 -13.56 -6.09
C GLY A 171 2.58 -12.65 -7.24
N ARG A 172 1.98 -12.85 -8.39
CA ARG A 172 2.14 -11.98 -9.55
C ARG A 172 0.80 -11.58 -10.12
N MET A 173 0.68 -10.33 -10.53
CA MET A 173 -0.48 -9.78 -11.24
C MET A 173 -0.01 -9.03 -12.48
N ARG A 174 -0.94 -8.78 -13.40
CA ARG A 174 -0.75 -7.88 -14.52
C ARG A 174 -1.39 -6.53 -14.20
N PHE A 175 -0.65 -5.44 -14.40
CA PHE A 175 -1.18 -4.09 -14.28
C PHE A 175 -1.46 -3.50 -15.65
N ARG A 176 -2.71 -3.16 -15.90
CA ARG A 176 -3.15 -2.44 -17.09
C ARG A 176 -3.22 -0.94 -16.77
N GLY A 177 -2.17 -0.23 -17.19
CA GLY A 177 -2.01 1.20 -16.90
C GLY A 177 -3.10 2.07 -17.52
N GLU A 178 -3.62 1.68 -18.69
CA GLU A 178 -4.64 2.41 -19.45
C GLU A 178 -5.97 2.54 -18.67
N VAL A 179 -6.26 1.54 -17.84
CA VAL A 179 -7.49 1.47 -17.06
C VAL A 179 -7.23 1.38 -15.55
N GLN A 180 -5.97 1.55 -15.12
CA GLN A 180 -5.53 1.51 -13.72
C GLN A 180 -6.00 0.23 -12.99
N ARG A 181 -5.91 -0.92 -13.66
CA ARG A 181 -6.49 -2.18 -13.17
C ARG A 181 -5.43 -3.26 -13.00
N PHE A 182 -5.55 -3.99 -11.90
CA PHE A 182 -4.82 -5.24 -11.69
C PHE A 182 -5.68 -6.44 -12.14
N GLU A 183 -5.07 -7.34 -12.86
CA GLU A 183 -5.69 -8.57 -13.36
C GLU A 183 -4.89 -9.77 -12.87
N ALA A 184 -5.55 -10.91 -12.69
CA ALA A 184 -4.88 -12.14 -12.36
C ALA A 184 -3.84 -12.50 -13.43
N PHE A 185 -2.70 -13.02 -12.99
CA PHE A 185 -1.69 -13.53 -13.91
C PHE A 185 -2.05 -14.98 -14.26
N GLU A 186 -2.39 -15.23 -15.51
CA GLU A 186 -2.78 -16.58 -16.00
C GLU A 186 -1.56 -17.48 -16.34
N GLY A 187 -0.34 -17.01 -16.09
CA GLY A 187 0.87 -17.81 -16.26
C GLY A 187 1.06 -18.84 -15.15
N ARG A 188 1.56 -20.03 -15.48
CA ARG A 188 1.98 -20.99 -14.46
C ARG A 188 3.00 -20.34 -13.52
N ASN A 189 2.79 -20.50 -12.21
CA ASN A 189 3.78 -20.19 -11.18
C ASN A 189 4.96 -21.19 -11.27
N GLU A 190 5.75 -21.14 -12.32
CA GLU A 190 6.85 -22.11 -12.56
C GLU A 190 8.14 -21.80 -11.80
N GLU A 191 8.16 -20.76 -10.95
CA GLU A 191 9.34 -20.48 -10.13
C GLU A 191 9.03 -20.46 -8.63
N ARG A 192 8.49 -21.55 -8.11
CA ARG A 192 8.71 -21.93 -6.72
C ARG A 192 9.99 -22.78 -6.69
N GLY A 193 11.12 -22.16 -6.73
CA GLY A 193 12.37 -22.90 -6.66
C GLY A 193 13.57 -21.99 -6.51
N ASN A 194 14.21 -22.11 -5.35
CA ASN A 194 15.58 -21.69 -5.06
C ASN A 194 15.87 -20.18 -5.01
N ALA A 195 15.50 -19.56 -3.90
CA ALA A 195 16.29 -18.48 -3.32
C ALA A 195 16.54 -18.81 -1.84
N ALA A 196 17.18 -19.95 -1.60
CA ALA A 196 17.83 -20.31 -0.36
C ALA A 196 19.25 -20.78 -0.74
N GLU A 197 20.20 -19.82 -0.85
CA GLU A 197 21.62 -19.96 -0.55
C GLU A 197 22.23 -18.55 -0.42
#